data_e5f59ec3b15c840af2db369b796c2680
#
_entry.id   e5f59ec3b15c840af2db369b796c2680
#
_cell.length_a   1.000
_cell.length_b   1.000
_cell.length_c   1.000
_cell.angle_alpha   90.00
_cell.angle_beta   90.00
_cell.angle_gamma   90.00
#
_symmetry.space_group_name_H-M   'P 1'
#
loop_
_entity.id
_entity.type
_entity.pdbx_description
1 polymer ?
#
loop_
_entity_poly.entity_id
_entity_poly.type
_entity_poly.pdbx_seq_one_letter_code
_entity_poly.pdbx_strand_id
1 'polypeptide(L)'
;VFPHLPENAVADTLPVAAKGQPKYLIKYPGKSGSVTDAVSTVNPQDNDLCILRLSEVYLNAAEAAFKIGNTEKALTYLNAIVTRANPAKSVTSADLSLERILKERRKELVGEGHAFFDYMRNGKSVDRSGGWHLTMPEDARVIAPSDPRVALPIPQTEIDANPNIVQNPR
;
A
#
# COMPACT_ATOMS: atom_id res chain seq x y z
N VAL A 1 4.00 -10.90 11.42
CA VAL A 1 3.63 -12.32 11.41
C VAL A 1 2.17 -12.39 10.99
N PHE A 2 1.85 -13.12 9.93
CA PHE A 2 0.47 -13.41 9.55
C PHE A 2 0.13 -14.79 10.15
N PRO A 3 -0.41 -14.86 11.36
CA PRO A 3 -0.55 -16.11 12.12
C PRO A 3 -1.58 -17.08 11.53
N HIS A 4 -2.24 -16.72 10.45
CA HIS A 4 -3.34 -17.50 9.86
C HIS A 4 -3.10 -17.97 8.43
N LEU A 5 -1.89 -17.74 7.89
CA LEU A 5 -1.57 -18.29 6.57
C LEU A 5 -1.24 -19.78 6.72
N PRO A 6 -1.89 -20.68 5.96
CA PRO A 6 -1.47 -22.07 5.90
C PRO A 6 -0.01 -22.15 5.49
N GLU A 7 0.75 -23.01 6.13
CA GLU A 7 2.20 -23.16 5.90
C GLU A 7 2.55 -23.37 4.42
N ASN A 8 1.70 -24.04 3.69
CA ASN A 8 1.83 -24.34 2.26
C ASN A 8 1.55 -23.14 1.36
N ALA A 9 0.73 -22.21 1.81
CA ALA A 9 0.30 -21.06 1.02
C ALA A 9 1.40 -20.03 0.82
N VAL A 10 2.31 -19.88 1.77
CA VAL A 10 3.45 -18.97 1.68
C VAL A 10 4.55 -19.54 0.77
N ALA A 11 4.67 -20.86 0.70
CA ALA A 11 5.74 -21.53 -0.04
C ALA A 11 5.61 -21.37 -1.56
N ASP A 12 4.38 -21.32 -2.09
CA ASP A 12 4.14 -21.32 -3.54
C ASP A 12 4.25 -19.93 -4.19
N THR A 13 4.14 -18.87 -3.39
CA THR A 13 4.18 -17.48 -3.90
C THR A 13 5.53 -16.80 -3.69
N LEU A 14 6.43 -17.41 -2.93
CA LEU A 14 7.76 -16.87 -2.67
C LEU A 14 8.80 -17.42 -3.64
N PRO A 15 9.83 -16.64 -4.00
CA PRO A 15 11.00 -17.16 -4.71
C PRO A 15 11.54 -18.40 -4.01
N VAL A 16 12.06 -19.36 -4.79
CA VAL A 16 12.57 -20.64 -4.27
C VAL A 16 13.59 -20.46 -3.13
N ALA A 17 14.42 -19.44 -3.20
CA ALA A 17 15.40 -19.10 -2.15
C ALA A 17 14.76 -18.64 -0.81
N ALA A 18 13.48 -18.33 -0.83
CA ALA A 18 12.73 -17.86 0.36
C ALA A 18 11.68 -18.86 0.84
N LYS A 19 11.58 -20.03 0.19
CA LYS A 19 10.68 -21.10 0.64
C LYS A 19 11.07 -21.55 2.06
N GLY A 20 10.10 -21.56 2.94
CA GLY A 20 10.30 -21.93 4.35
C GLY A 20 10.71 -20.77 5.27
N GLN A 21 10.96 -19.58 4.74
CA GLN A 21 11.21 -18.39 5.56
C GLN A 21 9.99 -17.47 5.51
N PRO A 22 9.27 -17.24 6.61
CA PRO A 22 8.17 -16.29 6.63
C PRO A 22 8.71 -14.89 6.34
N LYS A 23 8.12 -14.21 5.35
CA LYS A 23 8.41 -12.80 5.10
C LYS A 23 7.42 -11.94 5.88
N TYR A 24 7.94 -11.02 6.65
CA TYR A 24 7.16 -10.06 7.42
C TYR A 24 7.65 -8.65 7.15
N LEU A 25 6.78 -7.70 7.38
CA LEU A 25 7.12 -6.30 7.24
C LEU A 25 7.95 -5.86 8.45
N ILE A 26 9.23 -5.54 8.23
CA ILE A 26 10.16 -5.08 9.28
C ILE A 26 10.18 -3.57 9.42
N LYS A 27 9.29 -2.86 8.73
CA LYS A 27 9.25 -1.39 8.70
C LYS A 27 8.90 -0.77 10.05
N TYR A 28 8.21 -1.52 10.89
CA TYR A 28 7.77 -1.12 12.22
C TYR A 28 8.36 -2.09 13.25
N PRO A 29 9.65 -1.91 13.61
CA PRO A 29 10.34 -2.88 14.46
C PRO A 29 9.98 -2.77 15.94
N GLY A 30 9.31 -1.70 16.39
CA GLY A 30 9.14 -1.38 17.81
C GLY A 30 10.30 -0.57 18.39
N LYS A 31 10.13 0.00 19.60
CA LYS A 31 11.12 0.93 20.18
C LYS A 31 12.41 0.29 20.72
N SER A 32 12.41 -0.98 21.05
CA SER A 32 13.54 -1.62 21.74
C SER A 32 14.20 -2.76 20.96
N GLY A 33 13.86 -2.96 19.69
CA GLY A 33 14.33 -4.11 18.95
C GLY A 33 15.42 -3.82 17.94
N SER A 34 16.48 -4.57 18.03
CA SER A 34 17.32 -4.84 16.86
C SER A 34 16.51 -5.69 15.88
N VAL A 35 16.60 -5.42 14.58
CA VAL A 35 15.98 -6.23 13.53
C VAL A 35 16.45 -7.70 13.57
N THR A 36 17.54 -7.96 14.30
CA THR A 36 18.11 -9.30 14.51
C THR A 36 17.45 -10.08 15.64
N ASP A 37 16.75 -9.40 16.56
CA ASP A 37 16.06 -10.07 17.66
C ASP A 37 14.63 -10.43 17.22
N ALA A 38 14.52 -11.42 16.38
CA ALA A 38 13.25 -11.88 15.81
C ALA A 38 12.27 -12.45 16.85
N VAL A 39 12.63 -12.45 18.13
CA VAL A 39 11.80 -13.03 19.18
C VAL A 39 11.79 -12.14 20.40
N SER A 40 10.68 -11.59 20.72
CA SER A 40 10.05 -11.63 22.03
C SER A 40 10.09 -10.43 22.98
N THR A 41 10.93 -9.43 22.83
CA THR A 41 10.94 -8.32 23.82
C THR A 41 10.47 -6.97 23.28
N VAL A 42 10.17 -6.91 21.99
CA VAL A 42 9.73 -5.69 21.32
C VAL A 42 8.21 -5.64 21.31
N ASN A 43 7.65 -4.59 21.91
CA ASN A 43 6.24 -4.28 21.74
C ASN A 43 6.03 -3.75 20.31
N PRO A 44 5.42 -4.53 19.38
CA PRO A 44 5.23 -4.10 18.00
C PRO A 44 4.22 -2.94 17.87
N GLN A 45 3.51 -2.62 18.94
CA GLN A 45 2.57 -1.49 19.00
C GLN A 45 3.27 -0.18 19.35
N ASP A 46 4.52 -0.23 19.82
CA ASP A 46 5.29 0.94 20.27
C ASP A 46 6.18 1.48 19.14
N ASN A 47 5.55 1.92 18.05
CA ASN A 47 6.23 2.53 16.91
C ASN A 47 5.78 3.97 16.70
N ASP A 48 6.71 4.81 16.29
CA ASP A 48 6.36 6.13 15.82
C ASP A 48 5.70 6.04 14.45
N LEU A 49 4.54 6.69 14.29
CA LEU A 49 3.85 6.77 13.02
C LEU A 49 4.48 7.87 12.16
N CYS A 50 5.04 7.48 11.03
CA CYS A 50 5.54 8.43 10.05
C CYS A 50 4.36 9.06 9.31
N ILE A 51 4.09 10.35 9.58
CA ILE A 51 3.00 11.09 8.95
C ILE A 51 3.37 11.53 7.54
N LEU A 52 4.63 11.92 7.33
CA LEU A 52 5.17 12.35 6.03
C LEU A 52 6.63 11.96 5.92
N ARG A 53 7.04 11.47 4.76
CA ARG A 53 8.43 11.17 4.49
C ARG A 53 8.85 11.56 3.06
N LEU A 54 10.13 11.82 2.89
CA LEU A 54 10.68 12.35 1.65
C LEU A 54 10.37 11.46 0.43
N SER A 55 10.36 10.15 0.59
CA SER A 55 10.02 9.22 -0.49
C SER A 55 8.60 9.44 -1.03
N GLU A 56 7.65 9.72 -0.15
CA GLU A 56 6.28 10.05 -0.56
C GLU A 56 6.25 11.35 -1.37
N VAL A 57 6.98 12.38 -0.91
CA VAL A 57 7.06 13.67 -1.61
C VAL A 57 7.64 13.50 -3.02
N TYR A 58 8.71 12.72 -3.17
CA TYR A 58 9.27 12.40 -4.49
C TYR A 58 8.27 11.70 -5.40
N LEU A 59 7.53 10.72 -4.87
CA LEU A 59 6.53 9.99 -5.65
C LEU A 59 5.30 10.83 -5.98
N ASN A 60 4.92 11.76 -5.10
CA ASN A 60 3.89 12.76 -5.39
C ASN A 60 4.34 13.69 -6.52
N ALA A 61 5.60 14.16 -6.47
CA ALA A 61 6.17 15.00 -7.51
C ALA A 61 6.31 14.26 -8.85
N ALA A 62 6.68 12.97 -8.83
CA ALA A 62 6.73 12.13 -10.03
C ALA A 62 5.36 12.00 -10.70
N GLU A 63 4.32 11.73 -9.91
CA GLU A 63 2.96 11.61 -10.42
C GLU A 63 2.43 12.94 -10.96
N ALA A 64 2.65 14.04 -10.24
CA ALA A 64 2.24 15.36 -10.68
C ALA A 64 2.94 15.76 -11.99
N ALA A 65 4.26 15.56 -12.07
CA ALA A 65 5.03 15.83 -13.27
C ALA A 65 4.55 14.98 -14.47
N PHE A 66 4.26 13.72 -14.24
CA PHE A 66 3.70 12.84 -15.29
C PHE A 66 2.35 13.35 -15.79
N LYS A 67 1.44 13.72 -14.88
CA LYS A 67 0.08 14.19 -15.24
C LYS A 67 0.08 15.51 -16.03
N ILE A 68 1.06 16.37 -15.81
CA ILE A 68 1.22 17.61 -16.61
C ILE A 68 2.09 17.41 -17.85
N GLY A 69 2.46 16.17 -18.21
CA GLY A 69 3.25 15.85 -19.39
C GLY A 69 4.76 16.11 -19.28
N ASN A 70 5.27 16.46 -18.09
CA ASN A 70 6.70 16.69 -17.88
C ASN A 70 7.43 15.37 -17.59
N THR A 71 7.72 14.62 -18.66
CA THR A 71 8.35 13.30 -18.62
C THR A 71 9.72 13.33 -17.93
N GLU A 72 10.53 14.34 -18.20
CA GLU A 72 11.89 14.46 -17.65
C GLU A 72 11.85 14.56 -16.11
N LYS A 73 11.05 15.47 -15.57
CA LYS A 73 10.89 15.61 -14.12
C LYS A 73 10.25 14.39 -13.50
N ALA A 74 9.27 13.78 -14.16
CA ALA A 74 8.65 12.55 -13.67
C ALA A 74 9.68 11.44 -13.53
N LEU A 75 10.55 11.24 -14.51
CA LEU A 75 11.64 10.27 -14.48
C LEU A 75 12.66 10.59 -13.38
N THR A 76 13.06 11.85 -13.27
CA THR A 76 14.01 12.29 -12.25
C THR A 76 13.52 11.93 -10.84
N TYR A 77 12.28 12.29 -10.52
CA TYR A 77 11.73 12.02 -9.20
C TYR A 77 11.47 10.52 -8.96
N LEU A 78 10.94 9.82 -9.96
CA LEU A 78 10.69 8.37 -9.85
C LEU A 78 12.00 7.59 -9.68
N ASN A 79 13.01 7.90 -10.49
CA ASN A 79 14.29 7.22 -10.45
C ASN A 79 15.08 7.49 -9.16
N ALA A 80 14.90 8.64 -8.52
CA ALA A 80 15.48 8.89 -7.20
C ALA A 80 15.06 7.82 -6.17
N ILE A 81 13.84 7.30 -6.28
CA ILE A 81 13.36 6.23 -5.40
C ILE A 81 13.76 4.84 -5.91
N VAL A 82 13.57 4.60 -7.21
CA VAL A 82 13.84 3.29 -7.83
C VAL A 82 15.32 2.92 -7.70
N THR A 83 16.22 3.83 -8.05
CA THR A 83 17.67 3.55 -8.03
C THR A 83 18.24 3.52 -6.61
N ARG A 84 17.65 4.25 -5.67
CA ARG A 84 17.98 4.10 -4.25
C ARG A 84 17.70 2.67 -3.77
N ALA A 85 16.55 2.11 -4.16
CA ALA A 85 16.16 0.74 -3.78
C ALA A 85 16.96 -0.33 -4.54
N ASN A 86 17.27 -0.07 -5.82
CA ASN A 86 18.08 -0.96 -6.65
C ASN A 86 18.84 -0.15 -7.71
N PRO A 87 20.14 0.13 -7.49
CA PRO A 87 20.94 0.93 -8.41
C PRO A 87 21.01 0.42 -9.85
N ALA A 88 20.82 -0.89 -10.04
CA ALA A 88 20.84 -1.51 -11.36
C ALA A 88 19.53 -1.34 -12.16
N LYS A 89 18.50 -0.74 -11.54
CA LYS A 89 17.18 -0.57 -12.15
C LYS A 89 16.84 0.91 -12.24
N SER A 90 16.65 1.38 -13.46
CA SER A 90 16.09 2.70 -13.73
C SER A 90 14.86 2.57 -14.62
N VAL A 91 13.95 3.53 -14.53
CA VAL A 91 12.78 3.64 -15.41
C VAL A 91 13.16 4.52 -16.58
N THR A 92 12.89 4.05 -17.79
CA THR A 92 13.09 4.81 -19.03
C THR A 92 11.83 5.55 -19.42
N SER A 93 11.93 6.45 -20.40
CA SER A 93 10.74 7.14 -20.95
C SER A 93 9.74 6.17 -21.59
N ALA A 94 10.21 5.05 -22.13
CA ALA A 94 9.35 4.01 -22.70
C ALA A 94 8.57 3.23 -21.63
N ASP A 95 9.12 3.10 -20.43
CA ASP A 95 8.51 2.36 -19.32
C ASP A 95 7.68 3.27 -18.39
N LEU A 96 7.78 4.59 -18.57
CA LEU A 96 7.09 5.55 -17.72
C LEU A 96 5.59 5.53 -18.00
N SER A 97 4.82 5.26 -16.99
CA SER A 97 3.37 5.31 -17.00
C SER A 97 2.83 5.62 -15.62
N LEU A 98 1.58 6.07 -15.54
CA LEU A 98 0.91 6.24 -14.24
C LEU A 98 0.94 4.94 -13.43
N GLU A 99 0.71 3.82 -14.09
CA GLU A 99 0.72 2.51 -13.46
C GLU A 99 2.10 2.15 -12.90
N ARG A 100 3.17 2.48 -13.63
CA ARG A 100 4.55 2.28 -13.15
C ARG A 100 4.83 3.12 -11.90
N ILE A 101 4.36 4.36 -11.87
CA ILE A 101 4.48 5.24 -10.70
C ILE A 101 3.69 4.68 -9.51
N LEU A 102 2.42 4.32 -9.70
CA LEU A 102 1.58 3.73 -8.64
C LEU A 102 2.14 2.41 -8.12
N LYS A 103 2.73 1.60 -9.00
CA LYS A 103 3.43 0.37 -8.60
C LYS A 103 4.62 0.66 -7.69
N GLU A 104 5.38 1.71 -7.97
CA GLU A 104 6.49 2.10 -7.09
C GLU A 104 5.99 2.66 -5.77
N ARG A 105 4.94 3.50 -5.78
CA ARG A 105 4.28 3.98 -4.57
C ARG A 105 3.83 2.82 -3.67
N ARG A 106 3.17 1.82 -4.26
CA ARG A 106 2.71 0.64 -3.52
C ARG A 106 3.85 -0.12 -2.84
N LYS A 107 5.03 -0.21 -3.48
CA LYS A 107 6.20 -0.87 -2.91
C LYS A 107 6.84 -0.03 -1.80
N GLU A 108 7.07 1.23 -2.09
CA GLU A 108 7.77 2.14 -1.18
C GLU A 108 6.94 2.44 0.07
N LEU A 109 5.62 2.63 -0.09
CA LEU A 109 4.70 3.03 0.96
C LEU A 109 3.90 1.85 1.54
N VAL A 110 4.42 0.62 1.39
CA VAL A 110 3.76 -0.58 1.94
C VAL A 110 3.58 -0.45 3.45
N GLY A 111 2.38 -0.77 3.95
CA GLY A 111 2.02 -0.65 5.36
C GLY A 111 1.67 0.75 5.86
N GLU A 112 1.71 1.78 4.98
CA GLU A 112 1.42 3.17 5.36
C GLU A 112 -0.01 3.64 4.98
N GLY A 113 -0.86 2.75 4.51
CA GLY A 113 -2.27 3.07 4.22
C GLY A 113 -2.55 3.81 2.90
N HIS A 114 -1.54 4.15 2.12
CA HIS A 114 -1.69 4.99 0.92
C HIS A 114 -2.38 4.29 -0.27
N ALA A 115 -2.20 2.99 -0.43
CA ALA A 115 -2.56 2.28 -1.65
C ALA A 115 -4.04 2.42 -2.05
N PHE A 116 -4.95 2.34 -1.09
CA PHE A 116 -6.38 2.49 -1.34
C PHE A 116 -6.71 3.87 -1.95
N PHE A 117 -6.24 4.92 -1.30
CA PHE A 117 -6.47 6.29 -1.74
C PHE A 117 -5.80 6.58 -3.09
N ASP A 118 -4.59 6.06 -3.31
CA ASP A 118 -3.87 6.20 -4.58
C ASP A 118 -4.65 5.61 -5.76
N TYR A 119 -5.26 4.44 -5.57
CA TYR A 119 -6.07 3.81 -6.60
C TYR A 119 -7.38 4.57 -6.81
N MET A 120 -8.11 4.88 -5.74
CA MET A 120 -9.41 5.57 -5.83
C MET A 120 -9.30 6.94 -6.51
N ARG A 121 -8.34 7.80 -6.10
CA ARG A 121 -8.15 9.14 -6.69
C ARG A 121 -7.68 9.12 -8.15
N ASN A 122 -7.14 7.98 -8.61
CA ASN A 122 -6.75 7.77 -9.99
C ASN A 122 -7.80 6.98 -10.81
N GLY A 123 -8.99 6.81 -10.30
CA GLY A 123 -10.09 6.11 -10.99
C GLY A 123 -9.83 4.62 -11.19
N LYS A 124 -8.95 4.01 -10.39
CA LYS A 124 -8.58 2.59 -10.49
C LYS A 124 -9.25 1.78 -9.40
N SER A 125 -9.69 0.58 -9.75
CA SER A 125 -10.21 -0.38 -8.78
C SER A 125 -9.09 -0.95 -7.91
N VAL A 126 -9.39 -1.21 -6.65
CA VAL A 126 -8.57 -2.04 -5.78
C VAL A 126 -8.97 -3.49 -5.99
N ASP A 127 -8.08 -4.28 -6.54
CA ASP A 127 -8.28 -5.71 -6.78
C ASP A 127 -7.42 -6.53 -5.82
N ARG A 128 -8.09 -7.38 -5.04
CA ARG A 128 -7.48 -8.31 -4.07
C ARG A 128 -7.69 -9.78 -4.46
N SER A 129 -8.14 -10.04 -5.69
CA SER A 129 -8.53 -11.38 -6.14
C SER A 129 -7.39 -12.40 -6.09
N GLY A 130 -6.13 -11.98 -6.30
CA GLY A 130 -4.96 -12.86 -6.18
C GLY A 130 -4.29 -12.87 -4.81
N GLY A 131 -4.89 -12.26 -3.80
CA GLY A 131 -4.30 -12.09 -2.48
C GLY A 131 -4.74 -13.16 -1.47
N TRP A 132 -4.06 -13.17 -0.33
CA TRP A 132 -4.31 -14.07 0.81
C TRP A 132 -5.47 -13.59 1.71
N HIS A 133 -6.55 -13.11 1.12
CA HIS A 133 -7.74 -12.65 1.83
C HIS A 133 -8.72 -13.81 2.05
N LEU A 134 -8.30 -14.81 2.80
CA LEU A 134 -9.03 -16.09 2.96
C LEU A 134 -10.46 -15.94 3.51
N THR A 135 -10.68 -14.90 4.31
CA THR A 135 -12.00 -14.64 4.93
C THR A 135 -12.83 -13.60 4.19
N MET A 136 -12.29 -13.01 3.12
CA MET A 136 -13.00 -11.98 2.36
C MET A 136 -13.89 -12.63 1.30
N PRO A 137 -15.20 -12.33 1.26
CA PRO A 137 -16.08 -12.77 0.19
C PRO A 137 -15.58 -12.34 -1.19
N GLU A 138 -15.88 -13.12 -2.24
CA GLU A 138 -15.38 -12.84 -3.59
C GLU A 138 -15.85 -11.49 -4.13
N ASP A 139 -17.10 -11.13 -3.89
CA ASP A 139 -17.71 -9.86 -4.27
C ASP A 139 -17.10 -8.65 -3.54
N ALA A 140 -16.44 -8.88 -2.42
CA ALA A 140 -15.73 -7.84 -1.66
C ALA A 140 -14.24 -7.66 -2.07
N ARG A 141 -13.71 -8.54 -2.92
CA ARG A 141 -12.30 -8.50 -3.31
C ARG A 141 -11.97 -7.40 -4.30
N VAL A 142 -12.93 -7.00 -5.12
CA VAL A 142 -12.77 -5.90 -6.07
C VAL A 142 -13.65 -4.74 -5.65
N ILE A 143 -13.04 -3.57 -5.46
CA ILE A 143 -13.73 -2.32 -5.12
C ILE A 143 -13.43 -1.31 -6.22
N ALA A 144 -14.46 -0.94 -6.98
CA ALA A 144 -14.37 0.10 -7.98
C ALA A 144 -14.46 1.50 -7.34
N PRO A 145 -13.96 2.57 -7.99
CA PRO A 145 -14.12 3.94 -7.49
C PRO A 145 -15.58 4.38 -7.33
N SER A 146 -16.48 3.81 -8.12
CA SER A 146 -17.93 4.06 -8.05
C SER A 146 -18.67 3.18 -7.04
N ASP A 147 -17.96 2.26 -6.38
CA ASP A 147 -18.57 1.38 -5.39
C ASP A 147 -19.00 2.20 -4.16
N PRO A 148 -20.27 2.09 -3.73
CA PRO A 148 -20.76 2.85 -2.58
C PRO A 148 -19.99 2.54 -1.29
N ARG A 149 -19.35 1.37 -1.18
CA ARG A 149 -18.50 0.99 -0.04
C ARG A 149 -17.21 1.81 0.09
N VAL A 150 -16.86 2.62 -0.91
CA VAL A 150 -15.74 3.56 -0.83
C VAL A 150 -16.00 4.67 0.19
N ALA A 151 -17.25 5.07 0.35
CA ALA A 151 -17.65 5.99 1.41
C ALA A 151 -17.90 5.23 2.71
N LEU A 152 -17.24 5.65 3.79
CA LEU A 152 -17.51 5.07 5.11
C LEU A 152 -18.93 5.40 5.54
N PRO A 153 -19.59 4.48 6.26
CA PRO A 153 -20.90 4.76 6.83
C PRO A 153 -20.82 5.85 7.88
N ILE A 154 -21.85 6.69 7.92
CA ILE A 154 -22.04 7.63 9.03
C ILE A 154 -22.37 6.80 10.28
N PRO A 155 -21.70 7.06 11.41
CA PRO A 155 -22.00 6.35 12.67
C PRO A 155 -23.48 6.46 13.04
N GLN A 156 -24.06 5.38 13.54
CA GLN A 156 -25.47 5.35 13.89
C GLN A 156 -25.84 6.42 14.95
N THR A 157 -24.93 6.66 15.88
CA THR A 157 -25.10 7.73 16.90
C THR A 157 -25.30 9.12 16.32
N GLU A 158 -24.64 9.42 15.19
CA GLU A 158 -24.81 10.70 14.49
C GLU A 158 -26.19 10.80 13.80
N ILE A 159 -26.62 9.70 13.21
CA ILE A 159 -27.94 9.61 12.57
C ILE A 159 -29.05 9.76 13.62
N ASP A 160 -28.90 9.08 14.76
CA ASP A 160 -29.89 9.14 15.84
C ASP A 160 -29.96 10.54 16.47
N ALA A 161 -28.85 11.27 16.48
CA ALA A 161 -28.78 12.63 17.04
C ALA A 161 -29.31 13.72 16.09
N ASN A 162 -29.33 13.46 14.77
CA ASN A 162 -29.72 14.45 13.77
C ASN A 162 -30.63 13.85 12.69
N PRO A 163 -31.95 14.05 12.76
CA PRO A 163 -32.92 13.48 11.82
C PRO A 163 -32.75 13.97 10.37
N ASN A 164 -31.94 15.00 10.12
CA ASN A 164 -31.67 15.49 8.77
C ASN A 164 -30.52 14.80 8.10
N ILE A 165 -29.81 13.91 8.79
CA ILE A 165 -28.72 13.13 8.20
C ILE A 165 -29.30 11.92 7.48
N VAL A 166 -28.88 11.77 6.21
CA VAL A 166 -29.17 10.58 5.39
C VAL A 166 -27.91 9.74 5.28
N GLN A 167 -28.04 8.44 5.53
CA GLN A 167 -26.92 7.49 5.43
C GLN A 167 -26.34 7.45 4.00
N ASN A 168 -25.01 7.28 3.92
CA ASN A 168 -24.35 7.01 2.65
C ASN A 168 -24.91 5.74 1.99
N PRO A 169 -25.08 5.72 0.66
CA PRO A 169 -25.52 4.51 -0.05
C PRO A 169 -24.57 3.35 0.19
N ARG A 170 -25.12 2.14 0.18
CA ARG A 170 -24.38 0.87 0.38
C ARG A 170 -24.77 -0.17 -0.61
#